data_6564d22bfd1b1d3f0f2c1568f0bd88f6
#
_entry.id   6564d22bfd1b1d3f0f2c1568f0bd88f6
#
_cell.length_a   1.000
_cell.length_b   1.000
_cell.length_c   1.000
_cell.angle_alpha   90.00
_cell.angle_beta   90.00
_cell.angle_gamma   90.00
#
_symmetry.space_group_name_H-M   'P 1'
#
loop_
_entity.id
_entity.type
_entity.pdbx_description
1 polymer ?
#
loop_
_entity_poly.entity_id
_entity_poly.type
_entity_poly.pdbx_seq_one_letter_code
_entity_poly.pdbx_strand_id
1 'polypeptide(L)'
;MDISIRTAQHVNIAYQPAGLVNRIGATLIDLAFLGGIYILCFTLASLSSIFRNTTTAIILLVILMCYHFVCEYFFHGRSLGKLTLHLRVVRLDGRKLSFWNCLLRWILRLVDISASMGILAMLSIIISSKMQRLGDLAAGTTVIHEKKDTDLRRISFFETPESYQPTFPQIAMLSDKDMAIVRAVSYTHLRAH
;
A
#
# COMPACT_ATOMS: atom_id res chain seq x y z
N MET A 1 -15.58 -4.29 5.37
CA MET A 1 -14.95 -5.35 6.19
C MET A 1 -13.55 -4.86 6.51
N ASP A 2 -13.26 -4.53 7.77
CA ASP A 2 -11.98 -3.93 8.15
C ASP A 2 -11.05 -5.02 8.66
N ILE A 3 -9.77 -4.95 8.29
CA ILE A 3 -8.74 -5.88 8.76
C ILE A 3 -7.99 -5.17 9.89
N SER A 4 -8.01 -5.76 11.09
CA SER A 4 -7.19 -5.27 12.20
C SER A 4 -5.77 -5.80 12.06
N ILE A 5 -4.79 -4.90 11.97
CA ILE A 5 -3.37 -5.24 11.96
C ILE A 5 -2.79 -4.86 13.32
N ARG A 6 -2.19 -5.84 14.00
CA ARG A 6 -1.52 -5.64 15.28
C ARG A 6 -0.13 -5.06 15.01
N THR A 7 0.09 -3.83 15.44
CA THR A 7 1.42 -3.21 15.34
C THR A 7 2.37 -3.76 16.41
N ALA A 8 3.68 -3.54 16.23
CA ALA A 8 4.70 -3.92 17.22
C ALA A 8 4.49 -3.25 18.59
N GLN A 9 3.68 -2.20 18.66
CA GLN A 9 3.30 -1.48 19.88
C GLN A 9 1.97 -1.97 20.48
N HIS A 10 1.48 -3.15 20.08
CA HIS A 10 0.20 -3.74 20.49
C HIS A 10 -1.05 -2.90 20.19
N VAL A 11 -0.94 -1.88 19.31
CA VAL A 11 -2.09 -1.10 18.86
C VAL A 11 -2.74 -1.81 17.66
N ASN A 12 -4.05 -2.02 17.72
CA ASN A 12 -4.82 -2.56 16.61
C ASN A 12 -5.23 -1.40 15.69
N ILE A 13 -4.69 -1.36 14.48
CA ILE A 13 -5.09 -0.39 13.46
C ILE A 13 -6.02 -1.08 12.48
N ALA A 14 -7.21 -0.54 12.29
CA ALA A 14 -8.18 -1.01 11.31
C ALA A 14 -7.82 -0.45 9.93
N TYR A 15 -7.52 -1.34 8.99
CA TYR A 15 -7.27 -0.98 7.59
C TYR A 15 -8.37 -1.52 6.69
N GLN A 16 -8.70 -0.76 5.66
CA GLN A 16 -9.62 -1.21 4.63
C GLN A 16 -8.84 -1.99 3.55
N PRO A 17 -9.14 -3.29 3.34
CA PRO A 17 -8.50 -4.05 2.28
C PRO A 17 -8.89 -3.48 0.92
N ALA A 18 -7.95 -3.47 -0.01
CA ALA A 18 -8.21 -3.05 -1.37
C ALA A 18 -9.16 -4.04 -2.06
N GLY A 19 -10.27 -3.53 -2.55
CA GLY A 19 -11.22 -4.31 -3.33
C GLY A 19 -10.61 -4.88 -4.62
N LEU A 20 -11.27 -5.89 -5.19
CA LEU A 20 -10.83 -6.57 -6.42
C LEU A 20 -10.65 -5.58 -7.58
N VAL A 21 -11.63 -4.68 -7.78
CA VAL A 21 -11.63 -3.68 -8.87
C VAL A 21 -10.39 -2.79 -8.81
N ASN A 22 -10.03 -2.30 -7.62
CA ASN A 22 -8.86 -1.44 -7.44
C ASN A 22 -7.55 -2.19 -7.75
N ARG A 23 -7.48 -3.48 -7.42
CA ARG A 23 -6.32 -4.32 -7.72
C ARG A 23 -6.19 -4.62 -9.21
N ILE A 24 -7.30 -4.89 -9.89
CA ILE A 24 -7.35 -5.03 -11.36
C ILE A 24 -6.93 -3.72 -12.01
N GLY A 25 -7.50 -2.59 -11.59
CA GLY A 25 -7.13 -1.28 -12.10
C GLY A 25 -5.63 -0.99 -11.95
N ALA A 26 -5.05 -1.26 -10.78
CA ALA A 26 -3.61 -1.11 -10.56
C ALA A 26 -2.77 -1.99 -11.49
N THR A 27 -3.18 -3.24 -11.70
CA THR A 27 -2.46 -4.15 -12.62
C THR A 27 -2.58 -3.73 -14.07
N LEU A 28 -3.72 -3.20 -14.50
CA LEU A 28 -3.91 -2.67 -15.86
C LEU A 28 -3.05 -1.43 -16.12
N ILE A 29 -2.94 -0.52 -15.15
CA ILE A 29 -2.07 0.66 -15.24
C ILE A 29 -0.61 0.23 -15.33
N ASP A 30 -0.18 -0.72 -14.48
CA ASP A 30 1.19 -1.27 -14.53
C ASP A 30 1.45 -1.94 -15.88
N LEU A 31 0.48 -2.71 -16.42
CA LEU A 31 0.61 -3.38 -17.70
C LEU A 31 0.70 -2.39 -18.87
N ALA A 32 -0.13 -1.34 -18.86
CA ALA A 32 -0.09 -0.29 -19.87
C ALA A 32 1.26 0.45 -19.86
N PHE A 33 1.79 0.76 -18.69
CA PHE A 33 3.09 1.40 -18.52
C PHE A 33 4.24 0.50 -19.02
N LEU A 34 4.26 -0.76 -18.61
CA LEU A 34 5.28 -1.73 -19.04
C LEU A 34 5.17 -2.03 -20.54
N GLY A 35 3.94 -2.15 -21.06
CA GLY A 35 3.70 -2.33 -22.49
C GLY A 35 4.20 -1.15 -23.32
N GLY A 36 3.96 0.07 -22.87
CA GLY A 36 4.49 1.28 -23.51
C GLY A 36 6.02 1.31 -23.53
N ILE A 37 6.67 0.99 -22.41
CA ILE A 37 8.14 0.86 -22.36
C ILE A 37 8.64 -0.23 -23.29
N TYR A 38 7.97 -1.40 -23.30
CA TYR A 38 8.35 -2.51 -24.18
C TYR A 38 8.28 -2.09 -25.64
N ILE A 39 7.19 -1.47 -26.09
CA ILE A 39 7.02 -1.00 -27.46
C ILE A 39 8.08 0.04 -27.82
N LEU A 40 8.34 1.00 -26.93
CA LEU A 40 9.36 2.03 -27.14
C LEU A 40 10.74 1.41 -27.29
N CYS A 41 11.13 0.52 -26.37
CA CYS A 41 12.42 -0.16 -26.44
C CYS A 41 12.53 -1.04 -27.68
N PHE A 42 11.45 -1.74 -28.06
CA PHE A 42 11.43 -2.60 -29.25
C PHE A 42 11.56 -1.78 -30.54
N THR A 43 10.90 -0.63 -30.65
CA THR A 43 11.00 0.25 -31.81
C THR A 43 12.40 0.87 -31.94
N LEU A 44 12.98 1.35 -30.82
CA LEU A 44 14.35 1.86 -30.81
C LEU A 44 15.37 0.76 -31.17
N ALA A 45 15.12 -0.45 -30.67
CA ALA A 45 15.96 -1.61 -30.94
C ALA A 45 15.90 -2.04 -32.42
N SER A 46 14.74 -1.96 -33.05
CA SER A 46 14.57 -2.32 -34.47
C SER A 46 15.29 -1.37 -35.42
N LEU A 47 15.48 -0.10 -34.98
CA LEU A 47 16.26 0.91 -35.73
C LEU A 47 17.79 0.66 -35.64
N SER A 48 18.25 -0.03 -34.61
CA SER A 48 19.65 -0.40 -34.43
C SER A 48 19.86 -1.88 -34.77
N SER A 49 20.84 -2.19 -35.63
CA SER A 49 21.18 -3.58 -36.02
C SER A 49 21.59 -4.47 -34.83
N ILE A 50 21.86 -3.88 -33.67
CA ILE A 50 22.31 -4.54 -32.45
C ILE A 50 21.22 -5.43 -31.82
N PHE A 51 19.94 -5.11 -32.03
CA PHE A 51 18.82 -5.74 -31.33
C PHE A 51 18.00 -6.73 -32.16
N ARG A 52 18.53 -7.16 -33.28
CA ARG A 52 17.85 -8.09 -34.22
C ARG A 52 17.79 -9.54 -33.73
N ASN A 53 18.36 -9.82 -32.54
CA ASN A 53 18.42 -11.18 -31.99
C ASN A 53 17.27 -11.43 -30.98
N THR A 54 16.66 -12.61 -31.07
CA THR A 54 15.67 -13.12 -30.12
C THR A 54 16.16 -13.04 -28.66
N THR A 55 17.44 -13.18 -28.44
CA THR A 55 18.08 -13.08 -27.11
C THR A 55 17.83 -11.73 -26.45
N THR A 56 17.90 -10.63 -27.19
CA THR A 56 17.65 -9.27 -26.65
C THR A 56 16.20 -9.05 -26.28
N ALA A 57 15.26 -9.60 -27.05
CA ALA A 57 13.84 -9.55 -26.71
C ALA A 57 13.55 -10.31 -25.39
N ILE A 58 14.18 -11.46 -25.19
CA ILE A 58 14.06 -12.25 -23.95
C ILE A 58 14.66 -11.50 -22.77
N ILE A 59 15.85 -10.91 -22.91
CA ILE A 59 16.49 -10.13 -21.84
C ILE A 59 15.60 -8.96 -21.44
N LEU A 60 15.05 -8.24 -22.39
CA LEU A 60 14.14 -7.13 -22.12
C LEU A 60 12.89 -7.59 -21.39
N LEU A 61 12.30 -8.72 -21.79
CA LEU A 61 11.13 -9.30 -21.12
C LEU A 61 11.46 -9.66 -19.66
N VAL A 62 12.62 -10.26 -19.39
CA VAL A 62 13.05 -10.62 -18.03
C VAL A 62 13.23 -9.36 -17.17
N ILE A 63 13.86 -8.31 -17.71
CA ILE A 63 14.01 -7.03 -16.98
C ILE A 63 12.65 -6.44 -16.61
N LEU A 64 11.70 -6.43 -17.56
CA LEU A 64 10.35 -5.94 -17.31
C LEU A 64 9.57 -6.80 -16.29
N MET A 65 9.81 -8.11 -16.28
CA MET A 65 9.26 -8.99 -15.25
C MET A 65 9.79 -8.67 -13.85
N CYS A 66 11.08 -8.35 -13.74
CA CYS A 66 11.70 -7.96 -12.46
C CYS A 66 11.19 -6.60 -11.93
N TYR A 67 10.59 -5.76 -12.79
CA TYR A 67 10.05 -4.46 -12.40
C TYR A 67 9.17 -4.51 -11.16
N HIS A 68 8.23 -5.45 -11.11
CA HIS A 68 7.30 -5.56 -9.97
C HIS A 68 8.01 -5.91 -8.67
N PHE A 69 9.04 -6.75 -8.74
CA PHE A 69 9.85 -7.11 -7.58
C PHE A 69 10.64 -5.90 -7.07
N VAL A 70 11.32 -5.22 -7.99
CA VAL A 70 12.11 -4.03 -7.69
C VAL A 70 11.22 -2.93 -7.09
N CYS A 71 10.09 -2.65 -7.72
CA CYS A 71 9.17 -1.64 -7.21
C CYS A 71 8.61 -2.01 -5.83
N GLU A 72 8.17 -3.24 -5.60
CA GLU A 72 7.64 -3.64 -4.29
C GLU A 72 8.71 -3.56 -3.18
N TYR A 73 9.96 -3.84 -3.50
CA TYR A 73 11.05 -3.77 -2.54
C TYR A 73 11.47 -2.32 -2.23
N PHE A 74 11.79 -1.52 -3.28
CA PHE A 74 12.31 -0.17 -3.11
C PHE A 74 11.23 0.86 -2.73
N PHE A 75 10.03 0.73 -3.27
CA PHE A 75 8.90 1.64 -2.96
C PHE A 75 8.00 1.14 -1.84
N HIS A 76 8.53 0.29 -0.93
CA HIS A 76 7.84 -0.15 0.28
C HIS A 76 6.45 -0.74 0.01
N GLY A 77 6.37 -1.63 -0.95
CA GLY A 77 5.13 -2.35 -1.29
C GLY A 77 4.23 -1.64 -2.29
N ARG A 78 4.76 -0.68 -3.06
CA ARG A 78 4.00 0.03 -4.09
C ARG A 78 4.59 -0.24 -5.47
N SER A 79 3.74 -0.35 -6.51
CA SER A 79 4.11 -0.22 -7.92
C SER A 79 3.55 1.10 -8.45
N LEU A 80 3.88 1.51 -9.65
CA LEU A 80 3.34 2.75 -10.23
C LEU A 80 1.81 2.71 -10.29
N GLY A 81 1.21 1.61 -10.75
CA GLY A 81 -0.24 1.45 -10.77
C GLY A 81 -0.87 1.41 -9.39
N LYS A 82 -0.19 0.86 -8.38
CA LYS A 82 -0.65 0.91 -6.99
C LYS A 82 -0.56 2.32 -6.41
N LEU A 83 0.48 3.07 -6.79
CA LEU A 83 0.67 4.45 -6.34
C LEU A 83 -0.46 5.36 -6.82
N THR A 84 -0.87 5.24 -8.09
CA THR A 84 -1.97 6.05 -8.67
C THR A 84 -3.30 5.79 -7.97
N LEU A 85 -3.56 4.56 -7.53
CA LEU A 85 -4.79 4.17 -6.84
C LEU A 85 -4.65 4.20 -5.30
N HIS A 86 -3.57 4.76 -4.76
CA HIS A 86 -3.30 4.86 -3.32
C HIS A 86 -3.35 3.49 -2.62
N LEU A 87 -2.81 2.46 -3.29
CA LEU A 87 -2.72 1.10 -2.76
C LEU A 87 -1.32 0.82 -2.22
N ARG A 88 -1.28 0.11 -1.10
CA ARG A 88 -0.02 -0.31 -0.48
C ARG A 88 -0.10 -1.73 0.02
N VAL A 89 1.00 -2.47 -0.17
CA VAL A 89 1.18 -3.79 0.42
C VAL A 89 1.69 -3.63 1.85
N VAL A 90 1.05 -4.31 2.79
CA VAL A 90 1.45 -4.33 4.19
C VAL A 90 1.47 -5.76 4.70
N ARG A 91 2.31 -6.01 5.70
CA ARG A 91 2.32 -7.27 6.43
C ARG A 91 1.22 -7.29 7.49
N LEU A 92 0.62 -8.45 7.70
CA LEU A 92 -0.39 -8.64 8.75
C LEU A 92 0.18 -8.47 10.17
N ASP A 93 1.50 -8.63 10.34
CA ASP A 93 2.20 -8.43 11.62
C ASP A 93 2.55 -6.96 11.90
N GLY A 94 2.20 -6.01 11.03
CA GLY A 94 2.56 -4.59 11.15
C GLY A 94 4.04 -4.27 10.96
N ARG A 95 4.88 -5.27 10.63
CA ARG A 95 6.32 -5.06 10.37
C ARG A 95 6.55 -4.59 8.95
N LYS A 96 7.74 -4.04 8.67
CA LYS A 96 8.16 -3.68 7.31
C LYS A 96 8.22 -4.92 6.41
N LEU A 97 7.97 -4.72 5.11
CA LEU A 97 8.13 -5.76 4.10
C LEU A 97 9.60 -6.22 4.07
N SER A 98 9.80 -7.54 4.16
CA SER A 98 11.11 -8.16 3.99
C SER A 98 11.34 -8.53 2.52
N PHE A 99 12.61 -8.65 2.11
CA PHE A 99 13.01 -9.17 0.81
C PHE A 99 12.29 -10.48 0.46
N TRP A 100 12.23 -11.43 1.39
CA TRP A 100 11.59 -12.73 1.19
C TRP A 100 10.07 -12.63 0.95
N ASN A 101 9.40 -11.69 1.60
CA ASN A 101 7.98 -11.47 1.35
C ASN A 101 7.74 -10.95 -0.08
N CYS A 102 8.58 -10.01 -0.55
CA CYS A 102 8.50 -9.50 -1.93
C CYS A 102 8.83 -10.58 -2.96
N LEU A 103 9.85 -11.42 -2.68
CA LEU A 103 10.26 -12.50 -3.56
C LEU A 103 9.18 -13.57 -3.70
N LEU A 104 8.60 -14.04 -2.59
CA LEU A 104 7.50 -15.02 -2.61
C LEU A 104 6.30 -14.49 -3.40
N ARG A 105 5.94 -13.24 -3.19
CA ARG A 105 4.85 -12.58 -3.92
C ARG A 105 5.13 -12.48 -5.41
N TRP A 106 6.39 -12.20 -5.77
CA TRP A 106 6.81 -12.11 -7.16
C TRP A 106 6.78 -13.48 -7.86
N ILE A 107 7.33 -14.52 -7.22
CA ILE A 107 7.29 -15.88 -7.77
C ILE A 107 5.85 -16.37 -7.94
N LEU A 108 5.03 -16.24 -6.90
CA LEU A 108 3.63 -16.68 -6.96
C LEU A 108 2.78 -15.83 -7.92
N ARG A 109 3.20 -14.58 -8.19
CA ARG A 109 2.56 -13.77 -9.23
C ARG A 109 2.69 -14.39 -10.62
N LEU A 110 3.81 -15.07 -10.90
CA LEU A 110 4.00 -15.79 -12.17
C LEU A 110 2.96 -16.91 -12.31
N VAL A 111 2.66 -17.61 -11.21
CA VAL A 111 1.63 -18.66 -11.19
C VAL A 111 0.24 -18.04 -11.26
N ASP A 112 -0.06 -17.05 -10.42
CA ASP A 112 -1.39 -16.43 -10.30
C ASP A 112 -1.84 -15.70 -11.57
N ILE A 113 -0.91 -15.00 -12.24
CA ILE A 113 -1.23 -14.15 -13.38
C ILE A 113 -0.81 -14.80 -14.68
N SER A 114 0.45 -15.26 -14.77
CA SER A 114 1.00 -15.76 -16.05
C SER A 114 0.51 -17.15 -16.41
N ALA A 115 0.38 -18.07 -15.45
CA ALA A 115 -0.06 -19.43 -15.72
C ALA A 115 -1.60 -19.55 -15.82
N SER A 116 -2.35 -18.71 -15.10
CA SER A 116 -3.81 -18.80 -15.02
C SER A 116 -4.55 -17.61 -15.64
N MET A 117 -3.86 -16.72 -16.34
CA MET A 117 -4.42 -15.44 -16.86
C MET A 117 -5.13 -14.60 -15.77
N GLY A 118 -4.72 -14.75 -14.52
CA GLY A 118 -5.31 -14.04 -13.39
C GLY A 118 -6.54 -14.68 -12.76
N ILE A 119 -7.05 -15.80 -13.29
CA ILE A 119 -8.24 -16.48 -12.76
C ILE A 119 -7.99 -16.96 -11.33
N LEU A 120 -6.84 -17.59 -11.06
CA LEU A 120 -6.47 -18.03 -9.70
C LEU A 120 -6.35 -16.85 -8.74
N ALA A 121 -5.79 -15.74 -9.19
CA ALA A 121 -5.69 -14.53 -8.38
C ALA A 121 -7.08 -13.98 -8.02
N MET A 122 -8.02 -13.97 -8.97
CA MET A 122 -9.39 -13.51 -8.73
C MET A 122 -10.14 -14.43 -7.77
N LEU A 123 -10.10 -15.75 -8.02
CA LEU A 123 -10.76 -16.73 -7.16
C LEU A 123 -10.21 -16.69 -5.73
N SER A 124 -8.90 -16.63 -5.55
CA SER A 124 -8.28 -16.57 -4.23
C SER A 124 -8.67 -15.29 -3.46
N ILE A 125 -8.80 -14.15 -4.13
CA ILE A 125 -9.25 -12.91 -3.49
C ILE A 125 -10.72 -13.00 -3.06
N ILE A 126 -11.59 -13.62 -3.87
CA ILE A 126 -13.01 -13.76 -3.57
C ILE A 126 -13.24 -14.73 -2.40
N ILE A 127 -12.51 -15.84 -2.39
CA ILE A 127 -12.64 -16.89 -1.35
C ILE A 127 -12.01 -16.42 -0.02
N SER A 128 -10.94 -15.60 -0.09
CA SER A 128 -10.23 -15.15 1.11
C SER A 128 -11.03 -14.11 1.90
N SER A 129 -11.28 -14.36 3.17
CA SER A 129 -11.89 -13.39 4.10
C SER A 129 -11.11 -12.08 4.24
N LYS A 130 -9.82 -12.10 3.94
CA LYS A 130 -8.91 -10.93 3.99
C LYS A 130 -8.59 -10.37 2.62
N MET A 131 -9.32 -10.78 1.58
CA MET A 131 -9.09 -10.37 0.19
C MET A 131 -7.62 -10.52 -0.24
N GLN A 132 -7.02 -11.69 0.00
CA GLN A 132 -5.62 -11.98 -0.29
C GLN A 132 -5.51 -12.89 -1.53
N ARG A 133 -4.53 -12.60 -2.42
CA ARG A 133 -4.11 -13.53 -3.47
C ARG A 133 -3.29 -14.66 -2.86
N LEU A 134 -3.05 -15.75 -3.62
CA LEU A 134 -2.18 -16.84 -3.17
C LEU A 134 -0.80 -16.31 -2.76
N GLY A 135 -0.20 -15.43 -3.53
CA GLY A 135 1.07 -14.78 -3.20
C GLY A 135 1.01 -13.92 -1.93
N ASP A 136 -0.11 -13.24 -1.69
CA ASP A 136 -0.31 -12.44 -0.47
C ASP A 136 -0.44 -13.34 0.75
N LEU A 137 -1.14 -14.47 0.60
CA LEU A 137 -1.40 -15.44 1.64
C LEU A 137 -0.10 -16.15 2.07
N ALA A 138 0.69 -16.64 1.11
CA ALA A 138 1.98 -17.26 1.37
C ALA A 138 3.00 -16.31 2.03
N ALA A 139 2.97 -15.02 1.64
CA ALA A 139 3.87 -14.01 2.19
C ALA A 139 3.36 -13.36 3.49
N GLY A 140 2.17 -13.71 4.02
CA GLY A 140 1.57 -13.09 5.19
C GLY A 140 1.31 -11.59 5.03
N THR A 141 0.92 -11.16 3.83
CA THR A 141 0.71 -9.77 3.45
C THR A 141 -0.72 -9.52 2.97
N THR A 142 -1.14 -8.28 2.93
CA THR A 142 -2.39 -7.86 2.28
C THR A 142 -2.18 -6.52 1.59
N VAL A 143 -3.07 -6.19 0.64
CA VAL A 143 -3.09 -4.88 -0.01
C VAL A 143 -4.18 -4.04 0.62
N ILE A 144 -3.82 -2.87 1.11
CA ILE A 144 -4.72 -1.92 1.75
C ILE A 144 -4.89 -0.67 0.89
N HIS A 145 -6.00 0.02 1.09
CA HIS A 145 -6.20 1.37 0.59
C HIS A 145 -5.58 2.37 1.57
N GLU A 146 -4.61 3.13 1.12
CA GLU A 146 -3.99 4.18 1.92
C GLU A 146 -4.93 5.40 1.91
N LYS A 147 -5.71 5.58 2.98
CA LYS A 147 -6.46 6.82 3.14
C LYS A 147 -5.45 7.97 3.22
N LYS A 148 -5.57 8.96 2.36
CA LYS A 148 -4.89 10.24 2.59
C LYS A 148 -5.38 10.72 3.96
N ASP A 149 -4.44 10.98 4.86
CA ASP A 149 -4.69 11.64 6.15
C ASP A 149 -5.20 13.08 5.92
N THR A 150 -6.40 13.18 5.34
CA THR A 150 -7.10 14.47 5.22
C THR A 150 -7.82 14.80 6.53
N ASP A 151 -7.86 13.84 7.46
CA ASP A 151 -8.69 13.96 8.67
C ASP A 151 -7.97 14.55 9.88
N LEU A 152 -6.63 14.70 9.86
CA LEU A 152 -5.93 15.35 10.99
C LEU A 152 -6.31 16.82 11.14
N ARG A 153 -6.71 17.49 10.06
CA ARG A 153 -7.25 18.85 10.14
C ARG A 153 -8.70 18.89 10.67
N ARG A 154 -9.50 17.84 10.47
CA ARG A 154 -10.85 17.74 11.01
C ARG A 154 -10.88 17.47 12.51
N ILE A 155 -9.86 16.79 13.04
CA ILE A 155 -9.76 16.50 14.48
C ILE A 155 -9.41 17.78 15.28
N SER A 156 -8.79 18.79 14.65
CA SER A 156 -8.40 20.03 15.33
C SER A 156 -9.47 21.12 15.34
N PHE A 157 -10.54 20.97 14.58
CA PHE A 157 -11.65 21.90 14.58
C PHE A 157 -12.93 21.18 15.01
N PHE A 158 -13.09 20.98 16.31
CA PHE A 158 -14.43 20.83 16.87
C PHE A 158 -15.10 22.18 16.72
N GLU A 159 -16.06 22.29 15.82
CA GLU A 159 -17.01 23.39 15.85
C GLU A 159 -17.76 23.26 17.17
N THR A 160 -17.34 24.04 18.16
CA THR A 160 -18.05 24.14 19.43
C THR A 160 -19.40 24.73 19.13
N PRO A 161 -20.51 24.09 19.55
CA PRO A 161 -21.85 24.70 19.42
C PRO A 161 -21.82 26.08 20.06
N GLU A 162 -22.49 27.09 19.46
CA GLU A 162 -22.55 28.43 19.99
C GLU A 162 -23.09 28.52 21.43
N SER A 163 -23.79 27.46 21.89
CA SER A 163 -24.32 27.32 23.25
C SER A 163 -23.33 26.67 24.24
N TYR A 164 -22.10 26.35 23.81
CA TYR A 164 -21.12 25.69 24.70
C TYR A 164 -20.58 26.68 25.74
N GLN A 165 -20.96 26.47 26.99
CA GLN A 165 -20.36 27.16 28.13
C GLN A 165 -19.27 26.28 28.76
N PRO A 166 -18.01 26.75 28.77
CA PRO A 166 -16.95 26.00 29.40
C PRO A 166 -17.19 25.86 30.90
N THR A 167 -17.05 24.64 31.42
CA THR A 167 -17.20 24.35 32.87
C THR A 167 -16.22 25.16 33.72
N PHE A 168 -15.09 25.55 33.13
CA PHE A 168 -14.06 26.38 33.79
C PHE A 168 -13.75 27.58 32.89
N PRO A 169 -14.32 28.75 33.18
CA PRO A 169 -14.11 29.97 32.35
C PRO A 169 -12.66 30.46 32.37
N GLN A 170 -11.85 30.05 33.38
CA GLN A 170 -10.41 30.36 33.46
C GLN A 170 -9.57 29.77 32.32
N ILE A 171 -10.09 28.78 31.57
CA ILE A 171 -9.40 28.20 30.40
C ILE A 171 -9.12 29.27 29.35
N ALA A 172 -9.97 30.28 29.22
CA ALA A 172 -9.76 31.37 28.25
C ALA A 172 -8.53 32.25 28.57
N MET A 173 -8.01 32.18 29.80
CA MET A 173 -6.83 32.94 30.23
C MET A 173 -5.51 32.15 30.04
N LEU A 174 -5.56 30.86 29.65
CA LEU A 174 -4.39 30.05 29.43
C LEU A 174 -3.71 30.41 28.10
N SER A 175 -2.40 30.65 28.18
CA SER A 175 -1.60 30.83 26.95
C SER A 175 -1.38 29.52 26.22
N ASP A 176 -1.00 29.60 24.93
CA ASP A 176 -0.66 28.41 24.13
C ASP A 176 0.47 27.58 24.76
N LYS A 177 1.39 28.22 25.50
CA LYS A 177 2.46 27.54 26.25
C LYS A 177 1.90 26.72 27.40
N ASP A 178 0.94 27.24 28.14
CA ASP A 178 0.32 26.55 29.27
C ASP A 178 -0.50 25.36 28.77
N MET A 179 -1.19 25.52 27.63
CA MET A 179 -1.92 24.44 26.96
C MET A 179 -0.98 23.33 26.48
N ALA A 180 0.21 23.68 26.00
CA ALA A 180 1.23 22.70 25.61
C ALA A 180 1.72 21.88 26.81
N ILE A 181 1.92 22.53 27.99
CA ILE A 181 2.34 21.86 29.22
C ILE A 181 1.24 20.91 29.71
N VAL A 182 -0.01 21.36 29.76
CA VAL A 182 -1.17 20.54 30.17
C VAL A 182 -1.28 19.31 29.27
N ARG A 183 -1.14 19.50 27.94
CA ARG A 183 -1.17 18.40 26.98
C ARG A 183 -0.01 17.40 27.22
N ALA A 184 1.22 17.89 27.44
CA ALA A 184 2.38 17.02 27.72
C ALA A 184 2.19 16.20 28.98
N VAL A 185 1.69 16.80 30.07
CA VAL A 185 1.42 16.11 31.33
C VAL A 185 0.30 15.08 31.20
N SER A 186 -0.79 15.41 30.49
CA SER A 186 -1.90 14.48 30.24
C SER A 186 -1.43 13.23 29.47
N TYR A 187 -0.58 13.40 28.46
CA TYR A 187 -0.05 12.26 27.70
C TYR A 187 0.90 11.38 28.52
N THR A 188 1.67 11.95 29.47
CA THR A 188 2.55 11.15 30.34
C THR A 188 1.77 10.32 31.35
N HIS A 189 0.68 10.87 31.92
CA HIS A 189 -0.16 10.14 32.87
C HIS A 189 -1.02 9.05 32.23
N LEU A 190 -1.54 9.25 31.01
CA LEU A 190 -2.28 8.22 30.28
C LEU A 190 -1.41 7.03 29.84
N ARG A 191 -0.09 7.19 29.80
CA ARG A 191 0.86 6.14 29.42
C ARG A 191 1.34 5.30 30.62
N ALA A 192 1.04 5.71 31.85
CA ALA A 192 1.48 5.04 33.08
C ALA A 192 0.45 4.05 33.65
N HIS A 193 -0.69 3.88 33.00
CA HIS A 193 -1.71 2.88 33.25
C HIS A 193 -1.93 2.03 31.98
#